data_4e38ca7f040444af953f5d088367ecd1
#
_entry.id   4e38ca7f040444af953f5d088367ecd1
#
_cell.length_a   1.000
_cell.length_b   1.000
_cell.length_c   1.000
_cell.angle_alpha   90.00
_cell.angle_beta   90.00
_cell.angle_gamma   90.00
#
_symmetry.space_group_name_H-M   'P 1'
#
loop_
_entity.id
_entity.type
_entity.pdbx_description
1 polymer ?
#
loop_
_entity_poly.entity_id
_entity_poly.type
_entity_poly.pdbx_seq_one_letter_code
_entity_poly.pdbx_strand_id
1 'polypeptide(L)'
;MPASLPPVLVLGASGRFGLAAVHAFAAAGHPVLAQSRRLPAGLPAGVRHLAMAPGDPMLVPLAQGVRTVVHAVNPPYDRWEREALELARQGMDLAGRLNATFMLPGNVYNYGEPMPAVLAQDTVQHPTTRKGRIRCEIEALLAQRAARGLDGVVIRAGDFFGGGTGSWLDLVITKSLGAGKLVYPGPLDRPHAWAYLPDLARAFVAAALRQQAQAAPRGLQRFHFAGHTATGEQWLAAIESAARALGVAPARGFSRGGMPWGLIRAGGLIVPMWREIAEMAYLWREPHRLDGQALARAVGELPVTPLADALSESLVALGLAMRRAA
;
A
#
# COMPACT_ATOMS: atom_id res chain seq x y z
N MET A 1 31.55 -12.00 -13.02
CA MET A 1 30.79 -11.00 -12.24
C MET A 1 29.32 -11.33 -12.37
N PRO A 2 28.56 -11.54 -11.29
CA PRO A 2 27.12 -11.64 -11.42
C PRO A 2 26.61 -10.38 -12.11
N ALA A 3 25.71 -10.57 -13.08
CA ALA A 3 25.10 -9.44 -13.80
C ALA A 3 24.41 -8.53 -12.78
N SER A 4 24.68 -7.23 -12.83
CA SER A 4 24.01 -6.27 -11.96
C SER A 4 22.50 -6.28 -12.26
N LEU A 5 21.68 -6.27 -11.20
CA LEU A 5 20.23 -6.18 -11.36
C LEU A 5 19.85 -4.87 -12.09
N PRO A 6 18.83 -4.88 -12.96
CA PRO A 6 18.42 -3.69 -13.68
C PRO A 6 17.87 -2.62 -12.73
N PRO A 7 18.05 -1.33 -13.06
CA PRO A 7 17.54 -0.23 -12.25
C PRO A 7 16.02 -0.23 -12.13
N VAL A 8 15.54 0.30 -11.01
CA VAL A 8 14.11 0.46 -10.70
C VAL A 8 13.80 1.93 -10.42
N LEU A 9 12.73 2.45 -10.99
CA LEU A 9 12.22 3.78 -10.70
C LEU A 9 10.99 3.66 -9.79
N VAL A 10 11.03 4.31 -8.64
CA VAL A 10 9.88 4.44 -7.74
C VAL A 10 9.32 5.84 -7.84
N LEU A 11 8.11 5.98 -8.41
CA LEU A 11 7.36 7.23 -8.46
C LEU A 11 6.59 7.41 -7.15
N GLY A 12 6.69 8.59 -6.53
CA GLY A 12 6.07 8.87 -5.23
C GLY A 12 6.86 8.31 -4.05
N ALA A 13 8.18 8.30 -4.12
CA ALA A 13 9.09 7.74 -3.12
C ALA A 13 8.96 8.36 -1.72
N SER A 14 8.38 9.55 -1.59
CA SER A 14 8.11 10.18 -0.27
C SER A 14 6.84 9.66 0.42
N GLY A 15 6.01 8.87 -0.28
CA GLY A 15 4.86 8.21 0.31
C GLY A 15 5.26 6.95 1.09
N ARG A 16 4.42 6.49 2.02
CA ARG A 16 4.71 5.32 2.86
C ARG A 16 5.07 4.07 2.06
N PHE A 17 4.22 3.67 1.10
CA PHE A 17 4.52 2.53 0.24
C PHE A 17 5.72 2.82 -0.68
N GLY A 18 5.83 4.03 -1.22
CA GLY A 18 6.96 4.41 -2.08
C GLY A 18 8.29 4.26 -1.36
N LEU A 19 8.39 4.73 -0.12
CA LEU A 19 9.61 4.60 0.67
C LEU A 19 9.89 3.13 1.03
N ALA A 20 8.87 2.36 1.41
CA ALA A 20 9.01 0.92 1.65
C ALA A 20 9.50 0.17 0.41
N ALA A 21 8.99 0.52 -0.79
CA ALA A 21 9.45 -0.04 -2.06
C ALA A 21 10.90 0.33 -2.33
N VAL A 22 11.31 1.60 -2.12
CA VAL A 22 12.72 2.02 -2.26
C VAL A 22 13.63 1.17 -1.38
N HIS A 23 13.29 1.00 -0.10
CA HIS A 23 14.07 0.16 0.82
C HIS A 23 14.14 -1.30 0.36
N ALA A 24 13.02 -1.89 -0.05
CA ALA A 24 12.97 -3.28 -0.45
C ALA A 24 13.78 -3.56 -1.72
N PHE A 25 13.66 -2.70 -2.75
CA PHE A 25 14.45 -2.84 -3.99
C PHE A 25 15.92 -2.59 -3.76
N ALA A 26 16.29 -1.58 -2.95
CA ALA A 26 17.70 -1.33 -2.58
C ALA A 26 18.31 -2.51 -1.81
N ALA A 27 17.58 -3.05 -0.83
CA ALA A 27 18.01 -4.22 -0.07
C ALA A 27 18.16 -5.48 -0.94
N ALA A 28 17.38 -5.60 -2.01
CA ALA A 28 17.51 -6.67 -3.01
C ALA A 28 18.66 -6.45 -4.00
N GLY A 29 19.40 -5.34 -3.91
CA GLY A 29 20.56 -5.04 -4.75
C GLY A 29 20.25 -4.34 -6.08
N HIS A 30 19.01 -3.85 -6.28
CA HIS A 30 18.70 -3.03 -7.44
C HIS A 30 19.25 -1.61 -7.27
N PRO A 31 19.85 -1.00 -8.33
CA PRO A 31 20.00 0.44 -8.39
C PRO A 31 18.61 1.10 -8.37
N VAL A 32 18.37 2.03 -7.43
CA VAL A 32 17.04 2.64 -7.26
C VAL A 32 17.08 4.12 -7.58
N LEU A 33 16.15 4.56 -8.43
CA LEU A 33 15.82 5.96 -8.67
C LEU A 33 14.54 6.28 -7.88
N ALA A 34 14.63 7.18 -6.93
CA ALA A 34 13.53 7.57 -6.04
C ALA A 34 12.96 8.93 -6.49
N GLN A 35 11.83 8.93 -7.20
CA GLN A 35 11.20 10.18 -7.62
C GLN A 35 10.25 10.70 -6.55
N SER A 36 10.44 11.93 -6.15
CA SER A 36 9.49 12.71 -5.35
C SER A 36 9.86 14.19 -5.41
N ARG A 37 8.90 15.09 -5.16
CA ARG A 37 9.14 16.55 -5.18
C ARG A 37 10.06 17.04 -4.06
N ARG A 38 10.09 16.33 -2.93
CA ARG A 38 10.92 16.64 -1.77
C ARG A 38 11.75 15.41 -1.43
N LEU A 39 12.99 15.62 -0.99
CA LEU A 39 13.85 14.52 -0.53
C LEU A 39 13.19 13.77 0.63
N PRO A 40 12.90 12.46 0.48
CA PRO A 40 12.39 11.67 1.59
C PRO A 40 13.43 11.51 2.68
N ALA A 41 13.00 11.61 3.93
CA ALA A 41 13.85 11.20 5.05
C ALA A 41 14.08 9.68 5.01
N GLY A 42 15.29 9.22 5.37
CA GLY A 42 15.59 7.79 5.49
C GLY A 42 15.80 7.07 4.16
N LEU A 43 16.17 7.75 3.08
CA LEU A 43 16.60 7.07 1.85
C LEU A 43 17.84 6.20 2.13
N PRO A 44 17.89 4.94 1.64
CA PRO A 44 19.09 4.10 1.73
C PRO A 44 20.28 4.72 1.00
N ALA A 45 21.47 4.42 1.48
CA ALA A 45 22.71 4.81 0.78
C ALA A 45 22.72 4.25 -0.66
N GLY A 46 23.21 5.04 -1.61
CA GLY A 46 23.26 4.65 -3.02
C GLY A 46 21.98 4.86 -3.82
N VAL A 47 20.87 5.20 -3.16
CA VAL A 47 19.62 5.57 -3.86
C VAL A 47 19.73 6.98 -4.43
N ARG A 48 19.47 7.13 -5.73
CA ARG A 48 19.47 8.42 -6.39
C ARG A 48 18.10 9.08 -6.31
N HIS A 49 18.00 10.23 -5.66
CA HIS A 49 16.77 11.03 -5.62
C HIS A 49 16.61 11.87 -6.89
N LEU A 50 15.39 11.86 -7.45
CA LEU A 50 14.97 12.71 -8.57
C LEU A 50 13.89 13.69 -8.08
N ALA A 51 14.32 14.95 -7.83
CA ALA A 51 13.47 16.01 -7.28
C ALA A 51 12.62 16.67 -8.37
N MET A 52 11.58 15.98 -8.85
CA MET A 52 10.71 16.47 -9.93
C MET A 52 9.28 15.92 -9.81
N ALA A 53 8.37 16.38 -10.68
CA ALA A 53 7.01 15.88 -10.75
C ALA A 53 6.96 14.50 -11.44
N PRO A 54 5.93 13.65 -11.19
CA PRO A 54 5.82 12.32 -11.83
C PRO A 54 5.68 12.38 -13.36
N GLY A 55 5.12 13.47 -13.90
CA GLY A 55 4.96 13.71 -15.34
C GLY A 55 6.08 14.52 -16.00
N ASP A 56 7.16 14.80 -15.27
CA ASP A 56 8.28 15.60 -15.82
C ASP A 56 8.94 14.86 -16.98
N PRO A 57 9.08 15.50 -18.17
CA PRO A 57 9.68 14.87 -19.35
C PRO A 57 11.15 14.48 -19.15
N MET A 58 11.85 15.13 -18.23
CA MET A 58 13.24 14.80 -17.88
C MET A 58 13.39 13.46 -17.18
N LEU A 59 12.32 12.87 -16.66
CA LEU A 59 12.38 11.52 -16.10
C LEU A 59 12.83 10.47 -17.12
N VAL A 60 12.49 10.64 -18.41
CA VAL A 60 12.86 9.67 -19.43
C VAL A 60 14.38 9.59 -19.63
N PRO A 61 15.10 10.68 -19.93
CA PRO A 61 16.55 10.60 -20.09
C PRO A 61 17.28 10.23 -18.78
N LEU A 62 16.76 10.64 -17.62
CA LEU A 62 17.37 10.35 -16.33
C LEU A 62 17.16 8.91 -15.85
N ALA A 63 16.12 8.23 -16.34
CA ALA A 63 15.75 6.86 -15.99
C ALA A 63 16.05 5.84 -17.11
N GLN A 64 16.92 6.16 -18.05
CA GLN A 64 17.34 5.22 -19.09
C GLN A 64 17.91 3.94 -18.50
N GLY A 65 17.52 2.79 -19.06
CA GLY A 65 17.90 1.47 -18.58
C GLY A 65 17.04 0.91 -17.44
N VAL A 66 16.11 1.71 -16.87
CA VAL A 66 15.12 1.23 -15.91
C VAL A 66 14.25 0.15 -16.57
N ARG A 67 14.05 -0.96 -15.86
CA ARG A 67 13.19 -2.08 -16.31
C ARG A 67 11.90 -2.23 -15.51
N THR A 68 11.77 -1.49 -14.42
CA THR A 68 10.58 -1.52 -13.55
C THR A 68 10.27 -0.10 -13.08
N VAL A 69 9.02 0.31 -13.24
CA VAL A 69 8.45 1.55 -12.71
C VAL A 69 7.39 1.20 -11.67
N VAL A 70 7.69 1.47 -10.40
CA VAL A 70 6.73 1.30 -9.30
C VAL A 70 5.96 2.60 -9.13
N HIS A 71 4.64 2.58 -9.38
CA HIS A 71 3.78 3.75 -9.26
C HIS A 71 3.18 3.85 -7.86
N ALA A 72 3.89 4.50 -6.94
CA ALA A 72 3.45 4.74 -5.56
C ALA A 72 2.85 6.15 -5.35
N VAL A 73 2.58 6.88 -6.44
CA VAL A 73 1.95 8.20 -6.36
C VAL A 73 0.50 8.05 -5.95
N ASN A 74 0.12 8.71 -4.87
CA ASN A 74 -1.24 8.69 -4.37
C ASN A 74 -1.61 10.10 -3.91
N PRO A 75 -2.52 10.81 -4.60
CA PRO A 75 -2.96 12.13 -4.18
C PRO A 75 -3.83 12.02 -2.92
N PRO A 76 -4.02 13.10 -2.15
CA PRO A 76 -4.99 13.15 -1.05
C PRO A 76 -6.39 12.76 -1.54
N TYR A 77 -7.21 12.16 -0.67
CA TYR A 77 -8.53 11.60 -1.04
C TYR A 77 -9.48 12.63 -1.67
N ASP A 78 -9.43 13.87 -1.25
CA ASP A 78 -10.22 14.98 -1.80
C ASP A 78 -9.80 15.41 -3.22
N ARG A 79 -8.67 14.90 -3.72
CA ARG A 79 -8.16 15.14 -5.07
C ARG A 79 -8.20 13.91 -5.98
N TRP A 80 -8.59 12.74 -5.45
CA TRP A 80 -8.57 11.50 -6.24
C TRP A 80 -9.34 11.61 -7.54
N GLU A 81 -10.53 12.18 -7.51
CA GLU A 81 -11.39 12.32 -8.69
C GLU A 81 -10.73 13.14 -9.82
N ARG A 82 -9.91 14.12 -9.46
CA ARG A 82 -9.24 15.00 -10.43
C ARG A 82 -7.87 14.51 -10.87
N GLU A 83 -7.16 13.82 -9.98
CA GLU A 83 -5.72 13.61 -10.15
C GLU A 83 -5.31 12.14 -10.31
N ALA A 84 -6.04 11.19 -9.70
CA ALA A 84 -5.54 9.81 -9.57
C ALA A 84 -5.38 9.10 -10.92
N LEU A 85 -6.37 9.21 -11.81
CA LEU A 85 -6.31 8.58 -13.13
C LEU A 85 -5.22 9.21 -14.00
N GLU A 86 -5.10 10.55 -13.99
CA GLU A 86 -4.10 11.28 -14.75
C GLU A 86 -2.68 10.95 -14.30
N LEU A 87 -2.44 10.92 -13.00
CA LEU A 87 -1.13 10.54 -12.44
C LEU A 87 -0.76 9.10 -12.81
N ALA A 88 -1.72 8.17 -12.78
CA ALA A 88 -1.51 6.80 -13.21
C ALA A 88 -1.19 6.73 -14.71
N ARG A 89 -1.89 7.51 -15.54
CA ARG A 89 -1.64 7.61 -16.99
C ARG A 89 -0.21 8.10 -17.26
N GLN A 90 0.24 9.14 -16.58
CA GLN A 90 1.61 9.66 -16.70
C GLN A 90 2.65 8.60 -16.35
N GLY A 91 2.42 7.83 -15.27
CA GLY A 91 3.30 6.73 -14.89
C GLY A 91 3.33 5.61 -15.93
N MET A 92 2.18 5.25 -16.52
CA MET A 92 2.10 4.24 -17.60
C MET A 92 2.80 4.73 -18.87
N ASP A 93 2.62 5.99 -19.25
CA ASP A 93 3.28 6.60 -20.41
C ASP A 93 4.81 6.61 -20.22
N LEU A 94 5.28 6.96 -19.02
CA LEU A 94 6.70 6.90 -18.68
C LEU A 94 7.24 5.47 -18.77
N ALA A 95 6.54 4.48 -18.20
CA ALA A 95 6.95 3.07 -18.27
C ALA A 95 7.02 2.57 -19.72
N GLY A 96 6.05 2.94 -20.55
CA GLY A 96 6.06 2.61 -21.98
C GLY A 96 7.26 3.23 -22.73
N ARG A 97 7.57 4.50 -22.46
CA ARG A 97 8.74 5.20 -23.07
C ARG A 97 10.08 4.59 -22.63
N LEU A 98 10.14 4.01 -21.43
CA LEU A 98 11.33 3.33 -20.89
C LEU A 98 11.39 1.85 -21.28
N ASN A 99 10.38 1.31 -21.94
CA ASN A 99 10.21 -0.14 -22.16
C ASN A 99 10.34 -0.93 -20.84
N ALA A 100 9.67 -0.45 -19.80
CA ALA A 100 9.72 -0.96 -18.44
C ALA A 100 8.36 -1.53 -18.01
N THR A 101 8.34 -2.52 -17.13
CA THR A 101 7.11 -3.01 -16.49
C THR A 101 6.54 -1.94 -15.54
N PHE A 102 5.26 -1.62 -15.72
CA PHE A 102 4.53 -0.74 -14.80
C PHE A 102 3.94 -1.54 -13.65
N MET A 103 4.25 -1.18 -12.39
CA MET A 103 3.77 -1.88 -11.21
C MET A 103 2.92 -0.96 -10.33
N LEU A 104 1.70 -1.41 -10.00
CA LEU A 104 0.69 -0.63 -9.27
C LEU A 104 0.27 -1.32 -7.97
N PRO A 105 0.40 -0.67 -6.80
CA PRO A 105 -0.26 -1.14 -5.59
C PRO A 105 -1.78 -0.92 -5.72
N GLY A 106 -2.52 -2.01 -5.75
CA GLY A 106 -3.97 -2.04 -5.73
C GLY A 106 -4.52 -2.09 -4.30
N ASN A 107 -5.84 -1.99 -4.19
CA ASN A 107 -6.56 -2.18 -2.95
C ASN A 107 -7.87 -2.94 -3.19
N VAL A 108 -8.72 -3.06 -2.17
CA VAL A 108 -9.99 -3.80 -2.23
C VAL A 108 -11.18 -2.93 -2.61
N TYR A 109 -11.01 -1.66 -2.91
CA TYR A 109 -12.11 -0.73 -3.22
C TYR A 109 -12.86 -1.10 -4.50
N ASN A 110 -12.20 -1.84 -5.38
CA ASN A 110 -12.76 -2.35 -6.63
C ASN A 110 -13.99 -3.27 -6.41
N TYR A 111 -14.12 -3.89 -5.23
CA TYR A 111 -15.14 -4.91 -4.99
C TYR A 111 -16.45 -4.36 -4.44
N GLY A 112 -16.44 -3.18 -3.80
CA GLY A 112 -17.65 -2.51 -3.32
C GLY A 112 -18.38 -3.22 -2.18
N GLU A 113 -19.69 -2.96 -2.04
CA GLU A 113 -20.58 -3.54 -1.04
C GLU A 113 -21.83 -4.12 -1.78
N PRO A 114 -22.23 -5.40 -1.57
CA PRO A 114 -21.60 -6.37 -0.66
C PRO A 114 -20.27 -6.92 -1.21
N MET A 115 -19.35 -7.24 -0.30
CA MET A 115 -18.05 -7.79 -0.65
C MET A 115 -17.99 -9.28 -0.32
N PRO A 116 -17.48 -10.16 -1.21
CA PRO A 116 -17.22 -11.55 -0.86
C PRO A 116 -16.22 -11.66 0.30
N ALA A 117 -16.48 -12.59 1.23
CA ALA A 117 -15.60 -12.81 2.38
C ALA A 117 -14.17 -13.25 1.98
N VAL A 118 -14.02 -13.84 0.79
CA VAL A 118 -12.74 -14.21 0.20
C VAL A 118 -12.63 -13.55 -1.17
N LEU A 119 -11.64 -12.68 -1.31
CA LEU A 119 -11.33 -12.02 -2.57
C LEU A 119 -10.28 -12.84 -3.31
N ALA A 120 -10.70 -13.61 -4.30
CA ALA A 120 -9.84 -14.35 -5.20
C ALA A 120 -9.46 -13.50 -6.43
N GLN A 121 -8.48 -13.96 -7.19
CA GLN A 121 -7.95 -13.23 -8.35
C GLN A 121 -9.03 -12.92 -9.41
N ASP A 122 -9.98 -13.83 -9.57
CA ASP A 122 -11.11 -13.78 -10.52
C ASP A 122 -12.39 -13.18 -9.92
N THR A 123 -12.37 -12.74 -8.65
CA THR A 123 -13.52 -12.07 -8.05
C THR A 123 -13.93 -10.87 -8.89
N VAL A 124 -15.21 -10.84 -9.27
CA VAL A 124 -15.78 -9.76 -10.09
C VAL A 124 -15.72 -8.43 -9.34
N GLN A 125 -15.25 -7.42 -10.04
CA GLN A 125 -15.21 -6.05 -9.50
C GLN A 125 -16.58 -5.41 -9.60
N HIS A 126 -17.10 -4.91 -8.48
CA HIS A 126 -18.39 -4.23 -8.40
C HIS A 126 -18.28 -2.98 -7.52
N PRO A 127 -17.59 -1.91 -7.97
CA PRO A 127 -17.33 -0.74 -7.15
C PRO A 127 -18.61 0.02 -6.85
N THR A 128 -18.93 0.22 -5.57
CA THR A 128 -20.09 0.99 -5.10
C THR A 128 -19.71 2.43 -4.71
N THR A 129 -18.40 2.73 -4.61
CA THR A 129 -17.89 4.04 -4.23
C THR A 129 -17.20 4.73 -5.41
N ARG A 130 -17.03 6.07 -5.33
CA ARG A 130 -16.25 6.83 -6.32
C ARG A 130 -14.81 6.35 -6.39
N LYS A 131 -14.18 6.14 -5.22
CA LYS A 131 -12.79 5.65 -5.15
C LYS A 131 -12.64 4.25 -5.75
N GLY A 132 -13.63 3.39 -5.54
CA GLY A 132 -13.67 2.07 -6.18
C GLY A 132 -13.74 2.17 -7.70
N ARG A 133 -14.60 3.04 -8.24
CA ARG A 133 -14.70 3.29 -9.69
C ARG A 133 -13.38 3.79 -10.27
N ILE A 134 -12.75 4.79 -9.63
CA ILE A 134 -11.44 5.31 -10.07
C ILE A 134 -10.39 4.20 -10.09
N ARG A 135 -10.38 3.30 -9.11
CA ARG A 135 -9.46 2.15 -9.12
C ARG A 135 -9.73 1.20 -10.29
N CYS A 136 -10.99 0.91 -10.57
CA CYS A 136 -11.37 0.11 -11.74
C CYS A 136 -10.95 0.79 -13.05
N GLU A 137 -11.13 2.11 -13.18
CA GLU A 137 -10.73 2.89 -14.35
C GLU A 137 -9.21 2.87 -14.56
N ILE A 138 -8.42 3.02 -13.50
CA ILE A 138 -6.96 2.92 -13.57
C ILE A 138 -6.53 1.53 -14.05
N GLU A 139 -7.12 0.46 -13.51
CA GLU A 139 -6.80 -0.90 -13.93
C GLU A 139 -7.31 -1.24 -15.35
N ALA A 140 -8.43 -0.67 -15.76
CA ALA A 140 -8.94 -0.78 -17.13
C ALA A 140 -8.02 -0.06 -18.13
N LEU A 141 -7.53 1.14 -17.78
CA LEU A 141 -6.55 1.85 -18.58
C LEU A 141 -5.25 1.04 -18.71
N LEU A 142 -4.77 0.45 -17.62
CA LEU A 142 -3.58 -0.40 -17.65
C LEU A 142 -3.81 -1.64 -18.54
N ALA A 143 -5.00 -2.25 -18.51
CA ALA A 143 -5.35 -3.37 -19.38
C ALA A 143 -5.33 -2.96 -20.87
N GLN A 144 -5.86 -1.78 -21.21
CA GLN A 144 -5.80 -1.24 -22.58
C GLN A 144 -4.36 -0.99 -23.04
N ARG A 145 -3.50 -0.48 -22.16
CA ARG A 145 -2.08 -0.27 -22.45
C ARG A 145 -1.34 -1.60 -22.60
N ALA A 146 -1.68 -2.59 -21.77
CA ALA A 146 -1.09 -3.93 -21.85
C ALA A 146 -1.44 -4.65 -23.16
N ALA A 147 -2.65 -4.47 -23.67
CA ALA A 147 -3.04 -4.98 -24.99
C ALA A 147 -2.26 -4.32 -26.15
N ARG A 148 -1.57 -3.21 -25.86
CA ARG A 148 -0.71 -2.48 -26.81
C ARG A 148 0.79 -2.66 -26.52
N GLY A 149 1.16 -3.62 -25.67
CA GLY A 149 2.54 -4.01 -25.40
C GLY A 149 3.18 -3.47 -24.13
N LEU A 150 2.44 -2.74 -23.27
CA LEU A 150 2.95 -2.37 -21.94
C LEU A 150 2.84 -3.55 -20.99
N ASP A 151 3.95 -3.99 -20.40
CA ASP A 151 3.87 -4.95 -19.28
C ASP A 151 3.37 -4.27 -18.01
N GLY A 152 2.40 -4.89 -17.35
CA GLY A 152 1.78 -4.38 -16.12
C GLY A 152 1.64 -5.42 -15.04
N VAL A 153 1.86 -5.00 -13.79
CA VAL A 153 1.59 -5.81 -12.59
C VAL A 153 0.77 -5.02 -11.61
N VAL A 154 -0.38 -5.54 -11.20
CA VAL A 154 -1.17 -5.01 -10.10
C VAL A 154 -1.10 -5.99 -8.93
N ILE A 155 -0.73 -5.51 -7.74
CA ILE A 155 -0.83 -6.30 -6.52
C ILE A 155 -1.83 -5.60 -5.60
N ARG A 156 -3.05 -6.16 -5.50
CA ARG A 156 -4.08 -5.66 -4.61
C ARG A 156 -3.83 -6.17 -3.20
N ALA A 157 -4.07 -5.32 -2.22
CA ALA A 157 -3.84 -5.62 -0.81
C ALA A 157 -4.91 -5.00 0.08
N GLY A 158 -5.01 -5.44 1.33
CA GLY A 158 -5.83 -4.83 2.36
C GLY A 158 -5.35 -3.45 2.80
N ASP A 159 -5.87 -2.91 3.88
CA ASP A 159 -5.46 -1.60 4.39
C ASP A 159 -3.98 -1.58 4.81
N PHE A 160 -3.29 -0.55 4.40
CA PHE A 160 -1.85 -0.40 4.58
C PHE A 160 -1.50 0.06 5.99
N PHE A 161 -0.57 -0.63 6.65
CA PHE A 161 0.02 -0.20 7.91
C PHE A 161 1.56 -0.36 7.90
N GLY A 162 2.24 0.26 8.86
CA GLY A 162 3.69 0.38 8.84
C GLY A 162 4.19 1.50 7.93
N GLY A 163 5.50 1.74 7.93
CA GLY A 163 6.13 2.77 7.08
C GLY A 163 5.80 4.21 7.47
N GLY A 164 5.51 4.49 8.75
CA GLY A 164 5.28 5.83 9.27
C GLY A 164 3.80 6.25 9.33
N THR A 165 3.58 7.57 9.42
CA THR A 165 2.25 8.19 9.65
C THR A 165 1.37 8.23 8.40
N GLY A 166 0.05 8.37 8.59
CA GLY A 166 -0.95 8.54 7.53
C GLY A 166 -1.76 7.29 7.20
N SER A 167 -1.96 6.39 8.18
CA SER A 167 -2.79 5.20 8.07
C SER A 167 -3.93 5.18 9.08
N TRP A 168 -4.84 4.23 8.95
CA TRP A 168 -5.84 3.98 9.98
C TRP A 168 -5.21 3.65 11.34
N LEU A 169 -4.03 3.01 11.33
CA LEU A 169 -3.34 2.64 12.56
C LEU A 169 -3.02 3.89 13.41
N ASP A 170 -2.38 4.90 12.85
CA ASP A 170 -1.94 6.09 13.58
C ASP A 170 -3.01 7.18 13.67
N LEU A 171 -3.75 7.42 12.57
CA LEU A 171 -4.72 8.52 12.51
C LEU A 171 -5.97 8.25 13.35
N VAL A 172 -6.29 6.98 13.61
CA VAL A 172 -7.52 6.56 14.31
C VAL A 172 -7.21 5.61 15.46
N ILE A 173 -6.66 4.42 15.15
CA ILE A 173 -6.64 3.29 16.09
C ILE A 173 -5.73 3.59 17.30
N THR A 174 -4.51 4.03 17.05
CA THR A 174 -3.50 4.32 18.09
C THR A 174 -3.34 5.79 18.39
N LYS A 175 -4.18 6.68 17.83
CA LYS A 175 -4.09 8.13 17.99
C LYS A 175 -3.99 8.57 19.45
N SER A 176 -4.68 7.88 20.33
CA SER A 176 -4.71 8.17 21.77
C SER A 176 -4.08 7.06 22.61
N LEU A 177 -3.12 6.31 22.05
CA LEU A 177 -2.47 5.17 22.72
C LEU A 177 -1.81 5.60 24.02
N GLY A 178 -1.09 6.73 24.03
CA GLY A 178 -0.46 7.27 25.25
C GLY A 178 -1.46 7.64 26.37
N ALA A 179 -2.70 7.93 26.02
CA ALA A 179 -3.80 8.15 26.98
C ALA A 179 -4.57 6.86 27.34
N GLY A 180 -4.08 5.69 26.89
CA GLY A 180 -4.71 4.40 27.16
C GLY A 180 -6.00 4.17 26.41
N LYS A 181 -6.19 4.79 25.25
CA LYS A 181 -7.40 4.61 24.44
C LYS A 181 -7.06 4.10 23.06
N LEU A 182 -7.75 3.03 22.66
CA LEU A 182 -7.74 2.49 21.29
C LEU A 182 -9.13 2.66 20.68
N VAL A 183 -9.17 3.04 19.39
CA VAL A 183 -10.43 3.22 18.65
C VAL A 183 -10.41 2.33 17.43
N TYR A 184 -11.37 1.40 17.31
CA TYR A 184 -11.49 0.58 16.12
C TYR A 184 -12.64 1.07 15.23
N PRO A 185 -12.42 1.21 13.91
CA PRO A 185 -13.44 1.81 13.04
C PRO A 185 -14.64 0.92 12.75
N GLY A 186 -14.54 -0.38 12.95
CA GLY A 186 -15.59 -1.35 12.62
C GLY A 186 -16.08 -2.19 13.81
N PRO A 187 -16.98 -3.14 13.53
CA PRO A 187 -17.31 -4.20 14.48
C PRO A 187 -16.08 -5.03 14.84
N LEU A 188 -15.97 -5.45 16.08
CA LEU A 188 -14.78 -6.15 16.57
C LEU A 188 -14.72 -7.62 16.13
N ASP A 189 -15.83 -8.19 15.69
CA ASP A 189 -15.98 -9.59 15.27
C ASP A 189 -15.75 -9.81 13.76
N ARG A 190 -15.55 -8.74 12.98
CA ARG A 190 -15.40 -8.83 11.53
C ARG A 190 -13.94 -8.95 11.10
N PRO A 191 -13.59 -9.97 10.29
CA PRO A 191 -12.29 -10.07 9.67
C PRO A 191 -12.03 -8.91 8.71
N HIS A 192 -10.87 -8.30 8.80
CA HIS A 192 -10.41 -7.23 7.94
C HIS A 192 -9.00 -7.53 7.44
N ALA A 193 -8.76 -7.27 6.16
CA ALA A 193 -7.47 -7.52 5.54
C ALA A 193 -6.53 -6.33 5.72
N TRP A 194 -5.29 -6.62 6.11
CA TRP A 194 -4.23 -5.66 6.38
C TRP A 194 -2.97 -6.01 5.61
N ALA A 195 -2.27 -5.01 5.11
CA ALA A 195 -0.99 -5.18 4.44
C ALA A 195 0.11 -4.41 5.18
N TYR A 196 1.05 -5.14 5.75
CA TYR A 196 2.28 -4.57 6.29
C TYR A 196 3.15 -4.12 5.13
N LEU A 197 3.46 -2.82 5.05
CA LEU A 197 4.11 -2.22 3.89
C LEU A 197 5.48 -2.81 3.54
N PRO A 198 6.36 -3.16 4.48
CA PRO A 198 7.61 -3.83 4.15
C PRO A 198 7.40 -5.20 3.47
N ASP A 199 6.41 -5.99 3.91
CA ASP A 199 6.10 -7.28 3.30
C ASP A 199 5.50 -7.10 1.90
N LEU A 200 4.58 -6.17 1.75
CA LEU A 200 4.02 -5.82 0.43
C LEU A 200 5.13 -5.36 -0.53
N ALA A 201 6.08 -4.54 -0.06
CA ALA A 201 7.20 -4.10 -0.87
C ALA A 201 8.10 -5.27 -1.31
N ARG A 202 8.34 -6.28 -0.45
CA ARG A 202 9.04 -7.52 -0.83
C ARG A 202 8.29 -8.30 -1.91
N ALA A 203 6.95 -8.32 -1.87
CA ALA A 203 6.13 -8.92 -2.91
C ALA A 203 6.30 -8.21 -4.26
N PHE A 204 6.44 -6.89 -4.26
CA PHE A 204 6.75 -6.12 -5.47
C PHE A 204 8.13 -6.45 -6.02
N VAL A 205 9.15 -6.59 -5.17
CA VAL A 205 10.50 -7.04 -5.59
C VAL A 205 10.43 -8.40 -6.25
N ALA A 206 9.80 -9.39 -5.62
CA ALA A 206 9.68 -10.74 -6.15
C ALA A 206 8.94 -10.77 -7.51
N ALA A 207 7.85 -9.99 -7.62
CA ALA A 207 7.12 -9.87 -8.89
C ALA A 207 7.96 -9.18 -9.98
N ALA A 208 8.77 -8.18 -9.64
CA ALA A 208 9.67 -7.51 -10.57
C ALA A 208 10.77 -8.46 -11.07
N LEU A 209 11.40 -9.22 -10.19
CA LEU A 209 12.41 -10.23 -10.55
C LEU A 209 11.84 -11.27 -11.48
N ARG A 210 10.62 -11.76 -11.20
CA ARG A 210 9.91 -12.68 -12.07
C ARG A 210 9.65 -12.09 -13.47
N GLN A 211 9.26 -10.82 -13.56
CA GLN A 211 9.05 -10.15 -14.85
C GLN A 211 10.37 -10.01 -15.63
N GLN A 212 11.44 -9.63 -14.96
CA GLN A 212 12.75 -9.43 -15.55
C GLN A 212 13.38 -10.75 -16.06
N ALA A 213 13.04 -11.89 -15.43
CA ALA A 213 13.52 -13.20 -15.84
C ALA A 213 12.83 -13.75 -17.10
N GLN A 214 11.83 -13.07 -17.66
CA GLN A 214 11.07 -13.55 -18.82
C GLN A 214 11.56 -12.88 -20.10
N ALA A 215 11.70 -13.69 -21.16
CA ALA A 215 12.12 -13.21 -22.47
C ALA A 215 10.99 -12.55 -23.29
N ALA A 216 9.72 -12.86 -22.98
CA ALA A 216 8.55 -12.37 -23.72
C ALA A 216 7.67 -11.47 -22.86
N PRO A 217 6.98 -10.45 -23.45
CA PRO A 217 5.99 -9.64 -22.76
C PRO A 217 4.88 -10.51 -22.15
N ARG A 218 4.44 -10.15 -20.95
CA ARG A 218 3.38 -10.87 -20.20
C ARG A 218 2.05 -10.18 -20.21
N GLY A 219 2.00 -8.94 -20.70
CA GLY A 219 0.81 -8.10 -20.61
C GLY A 219 0.48 -7.74 -19.16
N LEU A 220 -0.81 -7.71 -18.82
CA LEU A 220 -1.26 -7.35 -17.48
C LEU A 220 -1.44 -8.58 -16.59
N GLN A 221 -0.74 -8.57 -15.47
CA GLN A 221 -0.90 -9.54 -14.40
C GLN A 221 -1.52 -8.89 -13.17
N ARG A 222 -2.47 -9.56 -12.54
CA ARG A 222 -3.12 -9.11 -11.31
C ARG A 222 -2.94 -10.16 -10.24
N PHE A 223 -2.53 -9.72 -9.06
CA PHE A 223 -2.32 -10.58 -7.90
C PHE A 223 -3.00 -9.98 -6.68
N HIS A 224 -3.26 -10.84 -5.70
CA HIS A 224 -3.64 -10.45 -4.37
C HIS A 224 -2.50 -10.74 -3.40
N PHE A 225 -2.20 -9.78 -2.54
CA PHE A 225 -1.32 -9.96 -1.40
C PHE A 225 -2.18 -10.31 -0.19
N ALA A 226 -2.06 -11.52 0.34
CA ALA A 226 -2.88 -11.98 1.46
C ALA A 226 -2.67 -11.13 2.73
N GLY A 227 -1.42 -10.78 3.02
CA GLY A 227 -1.06 -10.01 4.20
C GLY A 227 -1.56 -10.64 5.49
N HIS A 228 -2.09 -9.80 6.40
CA HIS A 228 -2.73 -10.25 7.64
C HIS A 228 -4.25 -10.14 7.52
N THR A 229 -4.95 -11.13 8.04
CA THR A 229 -6.39 -11.06 8.24
C THR A 229 -6.66 -11.21 9.72
N ALA A 230 -7.27 -10.22 10.34
CA ALA A 230 -7.58 -10.21 11.76
C ALA A 230 -8.94 -9.55 12.02
N THR A 231 -9.67 -10.04 13.03
CA THR A 231 -10.84 -9.32 13.54
C THR A 231 -10.39 -8.08 14.32
N GLY A 232 -11.30 -7.14 14.53
CA GLY A 232 -11.01 -5.95 15.34
C GLY A 232 -10.52 -6.32 16.74
N GLU A 233 -11.11 -7.36 17.35
CA GLU A 233 -10.69 -7.90 18.65
C GLU A 233 -9.24 -8.37 18.61
N GLN A 234 -8.88 -9.21 17.63
CA GLN A 234 -7.52 -9.74 17.46
C GLN A 234 -6.52 -8.61 17.19
N TRP A 235 -6.92 -7.62 16.37
CA TRP A 235 -6.08 -6.48 16.03
C TRP A 235 -5.77 -5.60 17.25
N LEU A 236 -6.78 -5.26 18.05
CA LEU A 236 -6.60 -4.47 19.27
C LEU A 236 -5.79 -5.24 20.31
N ALA A 237 -6.05 -6.52 20.50
CA ALA A 237 -5.29 -7.37 21.43
C ALA A 237 -3.81 -7.45 21.02
N ALA A 238 -3.51 -7.54 19.73
CA ALA A 238 -2.13 -7.54 19.24
C ALA A 238 -1.44 -6.18 19.45
N ILE A 239 -2.14 -5.05 19.26
CA ILE A 239 -1.61 -3.71 19.59
C ILE A 239 -1.32 -3.58 21.09
N GLU A 240 -2.24 -4.01 21.95
CA GLU A 240 -2.06 -3.99 23.41
C GLU A 240 -0.85 -4.84 23.83
N SER A 241 -0.67 -6.02 23.22
CA SER A 241 0.49 -6.88 23.46
C SER A 241 1.79 -6.22 23.03
N ALA A 242 1.83 -5.64 21.81
CA ALA A 242 2.99 -4.91 21.31
C ALA A 242 3.34 -3.71 22.21
N ALA A 243 2.34 -2.94 22.63
CA ALA A 243 2.54 -1.80 23.53
C ALA A 243 3.08 -2.22 24.91
N ARG A 244 2.63 -3.36 25.45
CA ARG A 244 3.17 -3.93 26.71
C ARG A 244 4.63 -4.37 26.54
N ALA A 245 4.92 -5.08 25.43
CA ALA A 245 6.27 -5.54 25.13
C ALA A 245 7.26 -4.37 24.99
N LEU A 246 6.81 -3.25 24.44
CA LEU A 246 7.59 -2.03 24.27
C LEU A 246 7.63 -1.16 25.54
N GLY A 247 6.89 -1.52 26.60
CA GLY A 247 6.85 -0.76 27.86
C GLY A 247 6.09 0.57 27.78
N VAL A 248 5.19 0.73 26.83
CA VAL A 248 4.39 1.96 26.62
C VAL A 248 2.89 1.76 26.92
N ALA A 249 2.52 0.59 27.42
CA ALA A 249 1.16 0.33 27.88
C ALA A 249 0.88 1.10 29.19
N PRO A 250 -0.26 1.78 29.31
CA PRO A 250 -0.63 2.47 30.54
C PRO A 250 -0.90 1.47 31.69
N ALA A 251 -0.59 1.87 32.93
CA ALA A 251 -0.75 1.02 34.11
C ALA A 251 -2.19 0.52 34.31
N ARG A 252 -3.19 1.31 33.90
CA ARG A 252 -4.62 0.97 34.00
C ARG A 252 -5.13 0.11 32.83
N GLY A 253 -4.26 -0.28 31.91
CA GLY A 253 -4.63 -0.95 30.67
C GLY A 253 -5.27 -0.03 29.66
N PHE A 254 -5.85 -0.60 28.61
CA PHE A 254 -6.46 0.13 27.51
C PHE A 254 -7.99 0.13 27.60
N SER A 255 -8.61 1.27 27.31
CA SER A 255 -10.03 1.37 26.99
C SER A 255 -10.21 1.27 25.48
N ARG A 256 -11.29 0.63 25.04
CA ARG A 256 -11.61 0.43 23.63
C ARG A 256 -12.84 1.24 23.25
N GLY A 257 -12.80 1.93 22.14
CA GLY A 257 -13.89 2.74 21.60
C GLY A 257 -14.13 2.45 20.13
N GLY A 258 -15.32 2.84 19.66
CA GLY A 258 -15.68 2.79 18.24
C GLY A 258 -15.58 4.15 17.58
N MET A 259 -15.58 4.17 16.26
CA MET A 259 -15.60 5.41 15.46
C MET A 259 -17.02 5.97 15.39
N PRO A 260 -17.22 7.28 15.62
CA PRO A 260 -18.55 7.88 15.62
C PRO A 260 -19.04 8.15 14.18
N TRP A 261 -19.33 7.11 13.43
CA TRP A 261 -19.71 7.19 12.01
C TRP A 261 -20.91 8.10 11.73
N GLY A 262 -21.89 8.18 12.65
CA GLY A 262 -23.02 9.08 12.53
C GLY A 262 -22.58 10.55 12.47
N LEU A 263 -21.68 10.94 13.38
CA LEU A 263 -21.13 12.28 13.43
C LEU A 263 -20.27 12.59 12.19
N ILE A 264 -19.46 11.62 11.76
CA ILE A 264 -18.60 11.78 10.57
C ILE A 264 -19.44 11.96 9.30
N ARG A 265 -20.54 11.19 9.16
CA ARG A 265 -21.47 11.36 8.03
C ARG A 265 -22.15 12.73 8.05
N ALA A 266 -22.66 13.16 9.20
CA ALA A 266 -23.28 14.47 9.34
C ALA A 266 -22.28 15.61 9.05
N GLY A 267 -21.08 15.53 9.63
CA GLY A 267 -20.01 16.51 9.38
C GLY A 267 -19.47 16.49 7.94
N GLY A 268 -19.60 15.36 7.24
CA GLY A 268 -19.22 15.21 5.83
C GLY A 268 -20.01 16.09 4.87
N LEU A 269 -21.15 16.64 5.30
CA LEU A 269 -21.90 17.64 4.54
C LEU A 269 -21.14 18.97 4.44
N ILE A 270 -20.28 19.27 5.42
CA ILE A 270 -19.54 20.55 5.53
C ILE A 270 -18.04 20.32 5.31
N VAL A 271 -17.49 19.22 5.84
CA VAL A 271 -16.05 18.93 5.81
C VAL A 271 -15.76 17.89 4.73
N PRO A 272 -15.14 18.28 3.58
CA PRO A 272 -14.90 17.39 2.46
C PRO A 272 -14.15 16.09 2.86
N MET A 273 -13.13 16.20 3.71
CA MET A 273 -12.36 15.04 4.16
C MET A 273 -13.23 14.02 4.94
N TRP A 274 -14.18 14.47 5.74
CA TRP A 274 -15.10 13.58 6.47
C TRP A 274 -16.04 12.83 5.52
N ARG A 275 -16.47 13.48 4.44
CA ARG A 275 -17.24 12.83 3.37
C ARG A 275 -16.41 11.72 2.73
N GLU A 276 -15.15 11.99 2.44
CA GLU A 276 -14.24 11.01 1.84
C GLU A 276 -13.96 9.80 2.76
N ILE A 277 -13.87 10.05 4.06
CA ILE A 277 -13.73 9.00 5.09
C ILE A 277 -15.03 8.19 5.21
N ALA A 278 -16.19 8.88 5.27
CA ALA A 278 -17.50 8.24 5.39
C ALA A 278 -17.82 7.32 4.20
N GLU A 279 -17.37 7.66 2.99
CA GLU A 279 -17.51 6.82 1.80
C GLU A 279 -16.86 5.46 1.97
N MET A 280 -15.77 5.38 2.74
CA MET A 280 -15.01 4.14 2.96
C MET A 280 -15.49 3.34 4.19
N ALA A 281 -16.51 3.81 4.89
CA ALA A 281 -17.00 3.17 6.11
C ALA A 281 -17.50 1.72 5.91
N TYR A 282 -17.93 1.37 4.69
CA TYR A 282 -18.39 0.02 4.37
C TYR A 282 -17.29 -1.04 4.56
N LEU A 283 -16.03 -0.71 4.24
CA LEU A 283 -14.90 -1.64 4.36
C LEU A 283 -14.76 -2.23 5.78
N TRP A 284 -15.16 -1.47 6.78
CA TRP A 284 -15.11 -1.89 8.18
C TRP A 284 -16.26 -2.82 8.59
N ARG A 285 -17.34 -2.84 7.79
CA ARG A 285 -18.52 -3.70 8.03
C ARG A 285 -18.45 -4.99 7.24
N GLU A 286 -17.84 -4.94 6.06
CA GLU A 286 -17.70 -6.07 5.15
C GLU A 286 -16.54 -6.97 5.57
N PRO A 287 -16.81 -8.23 6.04
CA PRO A 287 -15.75 -9.16 6.37
C PRO A 287 -15.02 -9.57 5.10
N HIS A 288 -13.69 -9.43 5.07
CA HIS A 288 -12.93 -9.81 3.88
C HIS A 288 -11.50 -10.23 4.19
N ARG A 289 -10.99 -11.13 3.33
CA ARG A 289 -9.60 -11.49 3.22
C ARG A 289 -9.21 -11.65 1.76
N LEU A 290 -7.94 -11.51 1.45
CA LEU A 290 -7.44 -11.71 0.10
C LEU A 290 -6.80 -13.10 -0.04
N ASP A 291 -7.09 -13.78 -1.15
CA ASP A 291 -6.41 -15.02 -1.52
C ASP A 291 -5.09 -14.71 -2.23
N GLY A 292 -3.97 -15.00 -1.56
CA GLY A 292 -2.62 -14.78 -2.07
C GLY A 292 -2.06 -15.94 -2.90
N GLN A 293 -2.79 -17.02 -3.10
CA GLN A 293 -2.25 -18.23 -3.74
C GLN A 293 -1.70 -17.98 -5.15
N ALA A 294 -2.36 -17.13 -5.94
CA ALA A 294 -1.88 -16.82 -7.29
C ALA A 294 -0.53 -16.09 -7.27
N LEU A 295 -0.31 -15.21 -6.31
CA LEU A 295 0.98 -14.55 -6.10
C LEU A 295 2.03 -15.58 -5.66
N ALA A 296 1.73 -16.40 -4.66
CA ALA A 296 2.64 -17.45 -4.16
C ALA A 296 3.05 -18.42 -5.26
N ARG A 297 2.10 -18.89 -6.08
CA ARG A 297 2.43 -19.73 -7.26
C ARG A 297 3.32 -19.01 -8.27
N ALA A 298 3.20 -17.70 -8.39
CA ALA A 298 3.94 -16.92 -9.36
C ALA A 298 5.38 -16.63 -8.93
N VAL A 299 5.61 -16.30 -7.65
CA VAL A 299 6.89 -15.78 -7.15
C VAL A 299 7.52 -16.65 -6.03
N GLY A 300 6.88 -17.75 -5.65
CA GLY A 300 7.23 -18.53 -4.47
C GLY A 300 6.60 -17.98 -3.19
N GLU A 301 6.70 -18.77 -2.12
CA GLU A 301 6.28 -18.33 -0.78
C GLU A 301 7.15 -17.17 -0.30
N LEU A 302 6.49 -16.10 0.13
CA LEU A 302 7.15 -14.91 0.66
C LEU A 302 7.10 -14.93 2.18
N PRO A 303 8.20 -14.56 2.88
CA PRO A 303 8.18 -14.41 4.32
C PRO A 303 7.16 -13.36 4.74
N VAL A 304 6.32 -13.70 5.70
CA VAL A 304 5.35 -12.78 6.32
C VAL A 304 5.85 -12.44 7.71
N THR A 305 6.03 -11.16 7.98
CA THR A 305 6.39 -10.67 9.32
C THR A 305 5.23 -10.99 10.28
N PRO A 306 5.46 -11.68 11.41
CA PRO A 306 4.40 -11.93 12.38
C PRO A 306 3.66 -10.65 12.79
N LEU A 307 2.35 -10.71 12.99
CA LEU A 307 1.54 -9.52 13.27
C LEU A 307 2.04 -8.73 14.49
N ALA A 308 2.47 -9.43 15.54
CA ALA A 308 3.02 -8.80 16.75
C ALA A 308 4.28 -7.99 16.46
N ASP A 309 5.17 -8.52 15.62
CA ASP A 309 6.42 -7.85 15.24
C ASP A 309 6.13 -6.66 14.31
N ALA A 310 5.27 -6.85 13.31
CA ALA A 310 4.84 -5.80 12.40
C ALA A 310 4.19 -4.62 13.14
N LEU A 311 3.37 -4.89 14.16
CA LEU A 311 2.77 -3.86 15.01
C LEU A 311 3.81 -3.19 15.92
N SER A 312 4.72 -3.96 16.53
CA SER A 312 5.80 -3.41 17.36
C SER A 312 6.69 -2.46 16.56
N GLU A 313 7.12 -2.88 15.36
CA GLU A 313 7.89 -2.03 14.44
C GLU A 313 7.11 -0.79 14.01
N SER A 314 5.80 -0.94 13.78
CA SER A 314 4.94 0.19 13.42
C SER A 314 4.81 1.20 14.54
N LEU A 315 4.61 0.77 15.80
CA LEU A 315 4.53 1.67 16.97
C LEU A 315 5.84 2.43 17.19
N VAL A 316 7.00 1.76 17.00
CA VAL A 316 8.31 2.41 17.04
C VAL A 316 8.46 3.44 15.91
N ALA A 317 8.10 3.07 14.68
CA ALA A 317 8.18 3.97 13.51
C ALA A 317 7.25 5.20 13.64
N LEU A 318 6.18 5.09 14.42
CA LEU A 318 5.27 6.20 14.74
C LEU A 318 5.78 7.08 15.90
N GLY A 319 6.92 6.74 16.50
CA GLY A 319 7.45 7.45 17.68
C GLY A 319 6.63 7.23 18.95
N LEU A 320 5.74 6.24 18.97
CA LEU A 320 4.92 5.89 20.13
C LEU A 320 5.67 5.03 21.15
N ALA A 321 6.81 4.47 20.75
CA ALA A 321 7.72 3.71 21.60
C ALA A 321 9.17 3.88 21.13
N MET A 322 10.13 3.67 22.02
CA MET A 322 11.54 3.56 21.65
C MET A 322 11.94 2.11 21.39
N ARG A 323 12.85 1.85 20.43
CA ARG A 323 13.48 0.54 20.33
C ARG A 323 14.21 0.25 21.64
N ARG A 324 13.91 -0.85 22.31
CA ARG A 324 14.81 -1.35 23.35
C ARG A 324 16.14 -1.69 22.67
N ALA A 325 17.22 -1.14 23.19
CA ALA A 325 18.55 -1.64 22.84
C ALA A 325 18.61 -3.14 23.17
N ALA A 326 18.97 -3.94 22.16
CA ALA A 326 19.15 -5.38 22.32
C ALA A 326 20.40 -5.66 23.14
#